data_4aa6a10c71de2ae71d52a79005b9ce75
#
_entry.id   4aa6a10c71de2ae71d52a79005b9ce75
#
_cell.length_a   1.000
_cell.length_b   1.000
_cell.length_c   1.000
_cell.angle_alpha   90.00
_cell.angle_beta   90.00
_cell.angle_gamma   90.00
#
_symmetry.space_group_name_H-M   'P 1'
#
loop_
_entity.id
_entity.type
_entity.pdbx_description
1 polymer ?
#
loop_
_entity_poly.entity_id
_entity_poly.type
_entity_poly.pdbx_seq_one_letter_code
_entity_poly.pdbx_strand_id
1 'polypeptide(L)'
;VERADSDTADDSTLKSALKVALNRALLGDTSTYDPADPTAIFDGGSGTKADPYRIATADQLRAFAAAVNEEEHFAGEYIVLTADIDLAGRKWVPAGNAGAHCFSGIFDGQNHKILGLRIGTEETPADYVAAGLFAYADGAIIRNVAIENAQINIKRTDSVRIYAGIVAGVMDKSET
;
A
#
# COMPACT_ATOMS: atom_id res chain seq x y z
N VAL A 1 -41.75 -2.67 26.95
CA VAL A 1 -41.04 -3.59 26.05
C VAL A 1 -40.19 -2.73 25.15
N GLU A 2 -38.94 -2.47 25.55
CA GLU A 2 -37.91 -1.81 24.72
C GLU A 2 -37.47 -2.78 23.60
N ARG A 3 -37.66 -2.36 22.38
CA ARG A 3 -37.00 -2.99 21.23
C ARG A 3 -35.54 -2.54 21.23
N ALA A 4 -34.65 -3.50 21.32
CA ALA A 4 -33.24 -3.30 21.01
C ALA A 4 -33.14 -2.84 19.54
N ASP A 5 -32.59 -1.65 19.32
CA ASP A 5 -32.13 -1.21 18.00
C ASP A 5 -31.04 -2.19 17.55
N SER A 6 -31.33 -2.91 16.48
CA SER A 6 -30.35 -3.73 15.81
C SER A 6 -29.32 -2.81 15.17
N ASP A 7 -28.09 -2.97 15.62
CA ASP A 7 -26.86 -2.44 15.05
C ASP A 7 -26.85 -2.67 13.53
N THR A 8 -27.33 -1.68 12.76
CA THR A 8 -27.15 -1.64 11.32
C THR A 8 -25.80 -0.98 11.09
N ALA A 9 -24.77 -1.81 10.95
CA ALA A 9 -23.54 -1.34 10.32
C ALA A 9 -23.95 -0.54 9.07
N ASP A 10 -23.51 0.71 9.00
CA ASP A 10 -23.84 1.62 7.91
C ASP A 10 -23.58 0.94 6.56
N ASP A 11 -24.53 1.02 5.64
CA ASP A 11 -24.48 0.41 4.30
C ASP A 11 -23.20 0.82 3.52
N SER A 12 -22.64 1.98 3.84
CA SER A 12 -21.37 2.45 3.29
C SER A 12 -20.19 1.61 3.80
N THR A 13 -20.15 1.26 5.06
CA THR A 13 -19.12 0.42 5.69
C THR A 13 -19.17 -1.01 5.12
N LEU A 14 -20.37 -1.56 4.97
CA LEU A 14 -20.55 -2.90 4.37
C LEU A 14 -20.14 -2.94 2.90
N LYS A 15 -20.45 -1.91 2.12
CA LYS A 15 -20.04 -1.77 0.72
C LYS A 15 -18.54 -1.63 0.59
N SER A 16 -17.89 -0.87 1.47
CA SER A 16 -16.44 -0.71 1.52
C SER A 16 -15.76 -2.04 1.84
N ALA A 17 -16.18 -2.73 2.88
CA ALA A 17 -15.65 -4.04 3.27
C ALA A 17 -15.83 -5.10 2.17
N LEU A 18 -16.99 -5.11 1.49
CA LEU A 18 -17.25 -6.02 0.38
C LEU A 18 -16.36 -5.72 -0.83
N LYS A 19 -16.13 -4.45 -1.14
CA LYS A 19 -15.23 -4.01 -2.22
C LYS A 19 -13.78 -4.43 -1.94
N VAL A 20 -13.32 -4.27 -0.71
CA VAL A 20 -11.99 -4.70 -0.25
C VAL A 20 -11.86 -6.23 -0.37
N ALA A 21 -12.85 -6.99 0.13
CA ALA A 21 -12.84 -8.45 0.04
C ALA A 21 -12.85 -8.94 -1.41
N LEU A 22 -13.60 -8.29 -2.29
CA LEU A 22 -13.64 -8.64 -3.71
C LEU A 22 -12.32 -8.34 -4.42
N ASN A 23 -11.69 -7.20 -4.15
CA ASN A 23 -10.37 -6.85 -4.67
C ASN A 23 -9.30 -7.85 -4.19
N ARG A 24 -9.33 -8.26 -2.93
CA ARG A 24 -8.45 -9.30 -2.39
C ARG A 24 -8.61 -10.62 -3.13
N ALA A 25 -9.85 -11.07 -3.33
CA ALA A 25 -10.14 -12.32 -4.03
C ALA A 25 -9.66 -12.31 -5.49
N LEU A 26 -9.84 -11.19 -6.19
CA LEU A 26 -9.41 -11.01 -7.58
C LEU A 26 -7.89 -10.93 -7.74
N LEU A 27 -7.18 -10.40 -6.74
CA LEU A 27 -5.73 -10.22 -6.78
C LEU A 27 -4.96 -11.40 -6.17
N GLY A 28 -5.67 -12.40 -5.61
CA GLY A 28 -5.05 -13.49 -4.87
C GLY A 28 -4.31 -13.00 -3.61
N ASP A 29 -4.75 -11.87 -3.06
CA ASP A 29 -4.17 -11.25 -1.90
C ASP A 29 -4.67 -11.94 -0.63
N THR A 30 -3.75 -12.51 0.13
CA THR A 30 -4.01 -13.14 1.44
C THR A 30 -3.70 -12.19 2.60
N SER A 31 -3.58 -10.88 2.33
CA SER A 31 -3.31 -9.89 3.37
C SER A 31 -4.43 -9.86 4.43
N THR A 32 -4.06 -9.62 5.66
CA THR A 32 -4.97 -9.56 6.81
C THR A 32 -5.49 -8.14 7.09
N TYR A 33 -5.37 -7.23 6.12
CA TYR A 33 -5.86 -5.87 6.30
C TYR A 33 -7.36 -5.85 6.59
N ASP A 34 -7.71 -5.24 7.72
CA ASP A 34 -9.08 -4.95 8.14
C ASP A 34 -9.28 -3.42 8.17
N PRO A 35 -10.19 -2.86 7.37
CA PRO A 35 -10.46 -1.42 7.38
C PRO A 35 -10.95 -0.89 8.74
N ALA A 36 -11.52 -1.78 9.59
CA ALA A 36 -11.96 -1.40 10.92
C ALA A 36 -10.81 -1.31 11.93
N ASP A 37 -9.67 -1.97 11.64
CA ASP A 37 -8.44 -1.89 12.42
C ASP A 37 -7.21 -1.87 11.48
N PRO A 38 -6.89 -0.70 10.89
CA PRO A 38 -5.75 -0.57 10.00
C PRO A 38 -4.40 -0.84 10.69
N THR A 39 -4.35 -0.80 12.02
CA THR A 39 -3.12 -1.05 12.77
C THR A 39 -2.82 -2.54 12.95
N ALA A 40 -3.80 -3.41 12.80
CA ALA A 40 -3.65 -4.87 12.91
C ALA A 40 -2.72 -5.48 11.84
N ILE A 41 -2.40 -4.73 10.78
CA ILE A 41 -1.48 -5.18 9.73
C ILE A 41 -0.02 -5.21 10.17
N PHE A 42 0.34 -4.44 11.20
CA PHE A 42 1.72 -4.26 11.62
C PHE A 42 2.14 -5.27 12.70
N ASP A 43 3.44 -5.51 12.81
CA ASP A 43 4.02 -6.25 13.93
C ASP A 43 4.21 -5.29 15.14
N GLY A 44 3.11 -4.64 15.55
CA GLY A 44 3.06 -3.67 16.63
C GLY A 44 3.62 -2.29 16.27
N GLY A 45 3.70 -1.44 17.27
CA GLY A 45 4.01 -0.02 17.17
C GLY A 45 2.77 0.84 17.32
N SER A 46 2.99 2.14 17.49
CA SER A 46 1.94 3.16 17.62
C SER A 46 2.04 4.24 16.53
N GLY A 47 2.87 4.01 15.50
CA GLY A 47 3.08 4.96 14.39
C GLY A 47 3.88 6.21 14.77
N THR A 48 4.34 6.31 16.02
CA THR A 48 5.14 7.46 16.46
C THR A 48 6.62 7.26 16.11
N LYS A 49 7.40 8.35 16.13
CA LYS A 49 8.85 8.29 15.93
C LYS A 49 9.55 7.40 16.96
N ALA A 50 9.06 7.37 18.21
CA ALA A 50 9.63 6.57 19.28
C ALA A 50 9.20 5.10 19.24
N ASP A 51 8.04 4.83 18.67
CA ASP A 51 7.47 3.50 18.54
C ASP A 51 6.77 3.36 17.17
N PRO A 52 7.55 3.21 16.06
CA PRO A 52 7.02 3.13 14.70
C PRO A 52 6.25 1.84 14.45
N TYR A 53 5.33 1.85 13.52
CA TYR A 53 4.72 0.64 12.98
C TYR A 53 5.77 -0.23 12.32
N ARG A 54 5.73 -1.53 12.56
CA ARG A 54 6.75 -2.50 12.11
C ARG A 54 6.21 -3.43 11.03
N ILE A 55 6.97 -3.59 9.97
CA ILE A 55 6.70 -4.53 8.87
C ILE A 55 7.87 -5.52 8.80
N ALA A 56 7.57 -6.80 8.98
CA ALA A 56 8.55 -7.89 8.96
C ALA A 56 8.30 -8.90 7.84
N THR A 57 7.12 -8.88 7.19
CA THR A 57 6.72 -9.89 6.21
C THR A 57 6.16 -9.29 4.93
N ALA A 58 6.18 -10.07 3.85
CA ALA A 58 5.59 -9.68 2.56
C ALA A 58 4.08 -9.45 2.66
N ASP A 59 3.38 -10.19 3.50
CA ASP A 59 1.92 -10.03 3.65
C ASP A 59 1.60 -8.75 4.42
N GLN A 60 2.38 -8.38 5.43
CA GLN A 60 2.27 -7.09 6.11
C GLN A 60 2.54 -5.91 5.15
N LEU A 61 3.57 -6.01 4.31
CA LEU A 61 3.87 -4.97 3.32
C LEU A 61 2.74 -4.83 2.28
N ARG A 62 2.11 -5.94 1.87
CA ARG A 62 0.94 -5.91 0.99
C ARG A 62 -0.28 -5.31 1.67
N ALA A 63 -0.51 -5.67 2.94
CA ALA A 63 -1.60 -5.13 3.73
C ALA A 63 -1.45 -3.61 3.93
N PHE A 64 -0.22 -3.15 4.20
CA PHE A 64 0.10 -1.72 4.25
C PHE A 64 -0.23 -1.02 2.92
N ALA A 65 0.19 -1.57 1.78
CA ALA A 65 -0.13 -1.00 0.47
C ALA A 65 -1.64 -0.99 0.20
N ALA A 66 -2.37 -2.03 0.63
CA ALA A 66 -3.82 -2.08 0.54
C ALA A 66 -4.48 -0.99 1.40
N ALA A 67 -3.99 -0.75 2.62
CA ALA A 67 -4.48 0.30 3.50
C ALA A 67 -4.32 1.69 2.86
N VAL A 68 -3.16 1.99 2.29
CA VAL A 68 -2.95 3.25 1.55
C VAL A 68 -3.93 3.38 0.38
N ASN A 69 -4.24 2.30 -0.31
CA ASN A 69 -5.19 2.29 -1.43
C ASN A 69 -6.66 2.45 -0.99
N GLU A 70 -6.96 2.24 0.29
CA GLU A 70 -8.30 2.38 0.90
C GLU A 70 -8.40 3.64 1.80
N GLU A 71 -7.63 4.68 1.49
CA GLU A 71 -7.69 6.01 2.13
C GLU A 71 -6.86 6.16 3.42
N GLU A 72 -6.06 5.17 3.83
CA GLU A 72 -5.16 5.35 4.98
C GLU A 72 -3.85 6.01 4.54
N HIS A 73 -3.72 7.31 4.78
CA HIS A 73 -2.58 8.10 4.31
C HIS A 73 -1.34 7.96 5.18
N PHE A 74 -1.47 7.51 6.41
CA PHE A 74 -0.41 7.46 7.43
C PHE A 74 0.32 8.81 7.61
N ALA A 75 -0.42 9.92 7.51
CA ALA A 75 0.16 11.26 7.53
C ALA A 75 0.91 11.55 8.85
N GLY A 76 2.22 11.79 8.75
CA GLY A 76 3.09 12.03 9.90
C GLY A 76 3.45 10.80 10.72
N GLU A 77 2.94 9.62 10.37
CA GLU A 77 3.25 8.36 11.05
C GLU A 77 4.53 7.72 10.51
N TYR A 78 5.18 6.96 11.37
CA TYR A 78 6.44 6.28 11.10
C TYR A 78 6.21 4.79 10.88
N ILE A 79 6.64 4.30 9.72
CA ILE A 79 6.60 2.90 9.34
C ILE A 79 8.04 2.43 9.09
N VAL A 80 8.44 1.30 9.67
CA VAL A 80 9.78 0.74 9.51
C VAL A 80 9.76 -0.70 9.03
N LEU A 81 10.74 -1.08 8.21
CA LEU A 81 11.03 -2.48 7.96
C LEU A 81 11.90 -3.01 9.12
N THR A 82 11.63 -4.23 9.55
CA THR A 82 12.41 -4.93 10.59
C THR A 82 13.09 -6.19 10.05
N ALA A 83 12.87 -6.52 8.78
CA ALA A 83 13.50 -7.62 8.07
C ALA A 83 13.59 -7.33 6.58
N ASP A 84 14.42 -8.05 5.85
CA ASP A 84 14.37 -8.10 4.39
C ASP A 84 13.06 -8.77 3.94
N ILE A 85 12.39 -8.18 2.96
CA ILE A 85 11.08 -8.63 2.49
C ILE A 85 11.21 -9.24 1.10
N ASP A 86 11.00 -10.55 0.99
CA ASP A 86 10.91 -11.22 -0.31
C ASP A 86 9.45 -11.30 -0.78
N LEU A 87 9.13 -10.57 -1.83
CA LEU A 87 7.81 -10.59 -2.47
C LEU A 87 7.59 -11.84 -3.34
N ALA A 88 8.62 -12.70 -3.46
CA ALA A 88 8.60 -13.98 -4.19
C ALA A 88 8.14 -13.83 -5.65
N GLY A 89 8.36 -12.68 -6.28
CA GLY A 89 7.89 -12.39 -7.64
C GLY A 89 6.35 -12.41 -7.81
N ARG A 90 5.59 -12.44 -6.72
CA ARG A 90 4.12 -12.30 -6.77
C ARG A 90 3.76 -10.89 -7.20
N LYS A 91 2.61 -10.75 -7.87
CA LYS A 91 2.10 -9.47 -8.32
C LYS A 91 2.10 -8.46 -7.17
N TRP A 92 2.68 -7.29 -7.41
CA TRP A 92 2.62 -6.15 -6.53
C TRP A 92 1.56 -5.16 -7.00
N VAL A 93 0.73 -4.71 -6.07
CA VAL A 93 -0.16 -3.56 -6.28
C VAL A 93 0.51 -2.36 -5.62
N PRO A 94 0.89 -1.34 -6.39
CA PRO A 94 1.55 -0.15 -5.84
C PRO A 94 0.75 0.51 -4.73
N ALA A 95 1.42 0.98 -3.69
CA ALA A 95 0.79 1.76 -2.64
C ALA A 95 0.43 3.17 -3.15
N GLY A 96 -0.83 3.57 -2.97
CA GLY A 96 -1.39 4.79 -3.56
C GLY A 96 -1.80 4.59 -5.02
N ASN A 97 -3.04 4.94 -5.36
CA ASN A 97 -3.58 4.70 -6.71
C ASN A 97 -4.02 5.96 -7.44
N ALA A 98 -4.13 7.08 -6.73
CA ALA A 98 -4.48 8.40 -7.26
C ALA A 98 -4.08 9.47 -6.24
N GLY A 99 -4.17 10.74 -6.61
CA GLY A 99 -3.85 11.84 -5.69
C GLY A 99 -4.69 11.89 -4.41
N ALA A 100 -5.88 11.28 -4.38
CA ALA A 100 -6.71 11.16 -3.18
C ALA A 100 -6.33 9.95 -2.30
N HIS A 101 -5.55 9.00 -2.80
CA HIS A 101 -5.09 7.80 -2.09
C HIS A 101 -3.58 7.73 -2.23
N CYS A 102 -2.87 8.58 -1.49
CA CYS A 102 -1.42 8.69 -1.52
C CYS A 102 -0.84 8.41 -0.13
N PHE A 103 0.38 7.90 -0.12
CA PHE A 103 1.13 7.76 1.12
C PHE A 103 1.71 9.12 1.52
N SER A 104 1.53 9.52 2.79
CA SER A 104 1.98 10.82 3.31
C SER A 104 2.81 10.70 4.61
N GLY A 105 3.21 9.48 4.95
CA GLY A 105 3.98 9.17 6.15
C GLY A 105 5.49 9.13 5.94
N ILE A 106 6.18 8.60 6.94
CA ILE A 106 7.61 8.33 6.92
C ILE A 106 7.84 6.81 6.81
N PHE A 107 8.33 6.35 5.66
CA PHE A 107 8.71 4.96 5.43
C PHE A 107 10.22 4.82 5.51
N ASP A 108 10.72 4.13 6.52
CA ASP A 108 12.14 3.90 6.74
C ASP A 108 12.46 2.41 6.60
N GLY A 109 13.16 2.06 5.55
CA GLY A 109 13.57 0.67 5.29
C GLY A 109 14.62 0.13 6.26
N GLN A 110 15.19 0.93 7.16
CA GLN A 110 16.22 0.52 8.12
C GLN A 110 17.41 -0.23 7.48
N ASN A 111 17.70 0.08 6.20
CA ASN A 111 18.65 -0.61 5.32
C ASN A 111 18.26 -2.05 4.96
N HIS A 112 17.04 -2.47 5.24
CA HIS A 112 16.52 -3.72 4.73
C HIS A 112 16.16 -3.63 3.24
N LYS A 113 16.06 -4.80 2.60
CA LYS A 113 15.79 -4.94 1.18
C LYS A 113 14.37 -5.42 0.93
N ILE A 114 13.82 -4.97 -0.18
CA ILE A 114 12.59 -5.54 -0.76
C ILE A 114 13.01 -6.25 -2.06
N LEU A 115 12.75 -7.54 -2.14
CA LEU A 115 13.19 -8.41 -3.22
C LEU A 115 12.00 -8.80 -4.11
N GLY A 116 12.22 -8.85 -5.44
CA GLY A 116 11.24 -9.43 -6.36
C GLY A 116 9.97 -8.60 -6.54
N LEU A 117 10.04 -7.27 -6.48
CA LEU A 117 8.93 -6.38 -6.80
C LEU A 117 8.48 -6.62 -8.25
N ARG A 118 7.22 -7.05 -8.46
CA ARG A 118 6.70 -7.36 -9.79
C ARG A 118 5.39 -6.66 -10.08
N ILE A 119 5.38 -5.77 -11.07
CA ILE A 119 4.20 -5.04 -11.55
C ILE A 119 3.98 -5.40 -13.02
N GLY A 120 2.91 -6.16 -13.29
CA GLY A 120 2.65 -6.71 -14.61
C GLY A 120 3.70 -7.70 -15.09
N THR A 121 3.47 -8.28 -16.26
CA THR A 121 4.42 -9.13 -17.01
C THR A 121 4.49 -8.65 -18.47
N GLU A 122 5.38 -9.22 -19.25
CA GLU A 122 5.48 -8.93 -20.67
C GLU A 122 4.19 -9.36 -21.41
N GLU A 123 3.63 -10.51 -21.03
CA GLU A 123 2.39 -11.06 -21.60
C GLU A 123 1.13 -10.36 -21.07
N THR A 124 1.17 -9.93 -19.80
CA THR A 124 0.07 -9.25 -19.11
C THR A 124 0.55 -7.97 -18.43
N PRO A 125 0.86 -6.92 -19.20
CA PRO A 125 1.26 -5.64 -18.62
C PRO A 125 0.18 -5.06 -17.71
N ALA A 126 0.58 -4.38 -16.66
CA ALA A 126 -0.36 -3.70 -15.76
C ALA A 126 -0.85 -2.37 -16.41
N ASP A 127 -2.09 -2.02 -16.14
CA ASP A 127 -2.70 -0.77 -16.59
C ASP A 127 -2.73 0.26 -15.44
N TYR A 128 -1.57 0.83 -15.12
CA TYR A 128 -1.43 1.86 -14.09
C TYR A 128 -0.93 3.18 -14.69
N VAL A 129 -1.43 4.30 -14.16
CA VAL A 129 -0.91 5.65 -14.46
C VAL A 129 0.42 5.87 -13.76
N ALA A 130 0.53 5.39 -12.52
CA ALA A 130 1.76 5.46 -11.74
C ALA A 130 2.11 4.09 -11.16
N ALA A 131 3.39 3.76 -11.08
CA ALA A 131 3.86 2.47 -10.57
C ALA A 131 5.24 2.55 -9.93
N GLY A 132 5.40 1.72 -8.91
CA GLY A 132 6.60 1.56 -8.10
C GLY A 132 6.27 0.77 -6.85
N LEU A 133 7.11 0.81 -5.84
CA LEU A 133 6.70 0.38 -4.49
C LEU A 133 5.50 1.24 -4.05
N PHE A 134 5.61 2.55 -4.24
CA PHE A 134 4.53 3.52 -4.13
C PHE A 134 4.13 4.02 -5.53
N ALA A 135 2.83 4.08 -5.84
CA ALA A 135 2.38 4.76 -7.05
C ALA A 135 2.35 6.27 -6.83
N TYR A 136 1.74 6.70 -5.72
CA TYR A 136 1.64 8.11 -5.34
C TYR A 136 2.08 8.31 -3.89
N ALA A 137 2.96 9.28 -3.68
CA ALA A 137 3.41 9.76 -2.38
C ALA A 137 3.34 11.28 -2.36
N ASP A 138 2.69 11.86 -1.35
CA ASP A 138 2.52 13.30 -1.19
C ASP A 138 2.99 13.71 0.21
N GLY A 139 3.99 14.59 0.28
CA GLY A 139 4.62 15.00 1.53
C GLY A 139 5.35 13.88 2.29
N ALA A 140 5.49 12.70 1.69
CA ALA A 140 6.09 11.53 2.30
C ALA A 140 7.61 11.60 2.38
N ILE A 141 8.18 10.91 3.36
CA ILE A 141 9.63 10.65 3.46
C ILE A 141 9.86 9.15 3.28
N ILE A 142 10.55 8.78 2.20
CA ILE A 142 10.93 7.38 1.93
C ILE A 142 12.45 7.31 1.95
N ARG A 143 13.01 6.46 2.82
CA ARG A 143 14.46 6.40 3.02
C ARG A 143 14.96 5.02 3.42
N ASN A 144 16.28 4.81 3.28
CA ASN A 144 17.00 3.63 3.76
C ASN A 144 16.38 2.30 3.27
N VAL A 145 15.80 2.28 2.08
CA VAL A 145 15.24 1.07 1.45
C VAL A 145 15.98 0.74 0.18
N ALA A 146 16.35 -0.51 0.00
CA ALA A 146 16.86 -1.05 -1.25
C ALA A 146 15.80 -1.95 -1.90
N ILE A 147 15.64 -1.86 -3.22
CA ILE A 147 14.76 -2.74 -3.98
C ILE A 147 15.60 -3.48 -4.99
N GLU A 148 15.58 -4.82 -4.91
CA GLU A 148 16.37 -5.68 -5.79
C GLU A 148 15.47 -6.58 -6.64
N ASN A 149 15.90 -6.91 -7.85
CA ASN A 149 15.16 -7.76 -8.79
C ASN A 149 13.75 -7.24 -9.09
N ALA A 150 13.60 -5.92 -9.24
CA ALA A 150 12.34 -5.31 -9.60
C ALA A 150 12.03 -5.51 -11.09
N GLN A 151 10.76 -5.80 -11.39
CA GLN A 151 10.23 -5.89 -12.76
C GLN A 151 8.94 -5.07 -12.86
N ILE A 152 8.94 -4.06 -13.74
CA ILE A 152 7.79 -3.19 -13.97
C ILE A 152 7.44 -3.23 -15.46
N ASN A 153 6.28 -3.79 -15.80
CA ASN A 153 5.73 -3.84 -17.14
C ASN A 153 4.36 -3.16 -17.13
N ILE A 154 4.28 -1.99 -17.74
CA ILE A 154 3.07 -1.18 -17.80
C ILE A 154 2.73 -0.92 -19.26
N LYS A 155 1.46 -1.01 -19.59
CA LYS A 155 0.93 -0.63 -20.89
C LYS A 155 -0.43 0.03 -20.72
N ARG A 156 -0.56 1.22 -21.28
CA ARG A 156 -1.84 1.92 -21.36
C ARG A 156 -2.29 2.05 -22.81
N THR A 157 -3.59 2.04 -23.01
CA THR A 157 -4.23 2.19 -24.32
C THR A 157 -4.77 3.60 -24.55
N ASP A 158 -4.83 4.41 -23.51
CA ASP A 158 -5.20 5.83 -23.58
C ASP A 158 -3.96 6.72 -23.75
N SER A 159 -4.18 8.01 -24.01
CA SER A 159 -3.11 9.01 -24.18
C SER A 159 -2.60 9.59 -22.87
N VAL A 160 -2.88 8.96 -21.73
CA VAL A 160 -2.44 9.43 -20.41
C VAL A 160 -0.97 9.09 -20.20
N ARG A 161 -0.23 10.02 -19.61
CA ARG A 161 1.19 9.81 -19.27
C ARG A 161 1.32 8.69 -18.23
N ILE A 162 2.39 7.90 -18.38
CA ILE A 162 2.79 6.88 -17.41
C ILE A 162 3.94 7.45 -16.59
N TYR A 163 3.84 7.27 -15.28
CA TYR A 163 4.90 7.59 -14.32
C TYR A 163 5.39 6.29 -13.69
N ALA A 164 6.64 5.93 -13.90
CA ALA A 164 7.19 4.69 -13.38
C ALA A 164 8.55 4.95 -12.70
N GLY A 165 8.66 4.47 -11.48
CA GLY A 165 9.89 4.47 -10.71
C GLY A 165 9.93 3.23 -9.82
N ILE A 166 11.13 2.72 -9.49
CA ILE A 166 11.23 1.50 -8.66
C ILE A 166 10.70 1.79 -7.25
N VAL A 167 11.04 2.94 -6.67
CA VAL A 167 10.59 3.32 -5.33
C VAL A 167 9.24 4.03 -5.41
N ALA A 168 9.11 5.07 -6.24
CA ALA A 168 7.85 5.79 -6.39
C ALA A 168 7.63 6.22 -7.84
N GLY A 169 6.38 6.13 -8.32
CA GLY A 169 5.96 6.63 -9.61
C GLY A 169 5.81 8.14 -9.60
N VAL A 170 5.12 8.68 -8.63
CA VAL A 170 4.92 10.12 -8.41
C VAL A 170 5.24 10.46 -6.96
N MET A 171 6.09 11.45 -6.76
CA MET A 171 6.31 12.08 -5.47
C MET A 171 5.98 13.56 -5.63
N ASP A 172 5.03 14.03 -4.85
CA ASP A 172 4.69 15.45 -4.76
C ASP A 172 5.07 15.97 -3.37
N LYS A 173 5.47 17.23 -3.32
CA LYS A 173 5.72 17.94 -2.08
C LYS A 173 4.83 19.16 -2.09
N SER A 174 3.63 19.02 -1.57
CA SER A 174 2.78 20.17 -1.30
C SER A 174 3.38 20.93 -0.12
N GLU A 175 4.14 21.98 -0.42
CA GLU A 175 4.47 23.00 0.58
C GLU A 175 3.20 23.82 0.80
N THR A 176 2.60 23.70 1.97
CA THR A 176 1.62 24.67 2.47
C THR A 176 2.31 25.81 3.15
#